data_eb3f5a7601afd61e778099d1249bf318
#
_entry.id   eb3f5a7601afd61e778099d1249bf318
#
_cell.length_a   1.000
_cell.length_b   1.000
_cell.length_c   1.000
_cell.angle_alpha   90.00
_cell.angle_beta   90.00
_cell.angle_gamma   90.00
#
_symmetry.space_group_name_H-M   'P 1'
#
loop_
_entity.id
_entity.type
_entity.pdbx_description
1 polymer ?
#
loop_
_entity_poly.entity_id
_entity_poly.type
_entity_poly.pdbx_seq_one_letter_code
_entity_poly.pdbx_strand_id
1 'polypeptide(L)'
;MYHEPYMQTEGSHARISNNPEYMPVVIEKAGTLPGYGEVVSVAHYSLQNGDLMADPEMEFTIVCGDYYPISFRNDYLGRNDYVFGEDGINLALQADLTAFANQWMQNIAIQQNIQKI
;
A
#
# COMPACT_ATOMS: atom_id res chain seq x y z
N MET A 1 -7.25 -7.69 4.28
CA MET A 1 -7.21 -6.22 4.21
C MET A 1 -8.58 -5.66 4.50
N TYR A 2 -8.69 -4.39 4.79
CA TYR A 2 -9.97 -3.76 5.09
C TYR A 2 -10.77 -3.53 3.83
N HIS A 3 -12.09 -3.53 3.98
CA HIS A 3 -13.01 -3.17 2.91
C HIS A 3 -12.77 -1.73 2.46
N GLU A 4 -12.92 -1.46 1.19
CA GLU A 4 -12.59 -0.17 0.60
C GLU A 4 -13.83 0.55 0.06
N PRO A 5 -14.78 0.96 0.95
CA PRO A 5 -16.02 1.59 0.48
C PRO A 5 -15.79 2.99 -0.10
N TYR A 6 -14.64 3.57 0.21
CA TYR A 6 -14.30 4.90 -0.27
C TYR A 6 -13.59 4.90 -1.60
N MET A 7 -13.23 3.72 -2.10
CA MET A 7 -12.54 3.59 -3.37
C MET A 7 -13.47 3.91 -4.51
N GLN A 8 -13.18 4.97 -5.22
CA GLN A 8 -13.91 5.33 -6.39
C GLN A 8 -13.42 4.51 -7.56
N THR A 9 -14.34 3.95 -8.31
CA THR A 9 -13.98 3.10 -9.46
C THR A 9 -13.74 3.91 -10.72
N GLU A 10 -14.13 5.15 -10.72
CA GLU A 10 -13.87 6.04 -11.83
C GLU A 10 -12.39 6.39 -11.83
N GLY A 11 -11.69 5.90 -12.83
CA GLY A 11 -10.26 5.96 -12.85
C GLY A 11 -9.65 4.86 -12.01
N SER A 12 -8.47 5.07 -11.51
CA SER A 12 -7.64 4.04 -10.91
C SER A 12 -7.24 4.33 -9.48
N HIS A 13 -7.80 5.34 -8.84
CA HIS A 13 -7.36 5.66 -7.50
C HIS A 13 -8.50 6.17 -6.60
N ALA A 14 -8.27 6.07 -5.30
CA ALA A 14 -9.12 6.62 -4.26
C ALA A 14 -8.24 7.29 -3.21
N ARG A 15 -8.81 8.25 -2.52
CA ARG A 15 -8.15 8.94 -1.42
C ARG A 15 -9.07 8.89 -0.20
N ILE A 16 -8.51 8.42 0.92
CA ILE A 16 -9.25 8.36 2.18
C ILE A 16 -8.69 9.42 3.10
N SER A 17 -9.52 10.38 3.49
CA SER A 17 -9.14 11.48 4.37
C SER A 17 -10.27 11.78 5.34
N ASN A 18 -10.55 10.82 6.23
CA ASN A 18 -11.64 10.91 7.20
C ASN A 18 -11.25 11.63 8.47
N ASN A 19 -9.95 11.82 8.70
CA ASN A 19 -9.45 12.50 9.89
C ASN A 19 -8.32 13.45 9.48
N PRO A 20 -8.55 14.77 9.56
CA PRO A 20 -7.55 15.74 9.06
C PRO A 20 -6.27 15.80 9.90
N GLU A 21 -6.24 15.18 11.08
CA GLU A 21 -5.04 15.12 11.91
C GLU A 21 -4.01 14.13 11.38
N TYR A 22 -4.41 13.25 10.46
CA TYR A 22 -3.54 12.22 9.91
C TYR A 22 -3.42 12.35 8.40
N MET A 23 -2.30 11.86 7.86
CA MET A 23 -2.08 11.88 6.42
C MET A 23 -3.19 11.10 5.70
N PRO A 24 -3.69 11.62 4.58
CA PRO A 24 -4.60 10.86 3.75
C PRO A 24 -3.97 9.56 3.25
N VAL A 25 -4.80 8.56 3.02
CA VAL A 25 -4.40 7.29 2.42
C VAL A 25 -4.78 7.32 0.95
N VAL A 26 -3.83 7.06 0.08
CA VAL A 26 -4.06 7.00 -1.37
C VAL A 26 -3.98 5.56 -1.82
N ILE A 27 -5.03 5.08 -2.48
CA ILE A 27 -5.11 3.71 -2.99
C ILE A 27 -5.24 3.79 -4.49
N GLU A 28 -4.31 3.14 -5.21
CA GLU A 28 -4.27 3.19 -6.67
C GLU A 28 -4.13 1.80 -7.25
N LYS A 29 -4.80 1.57 -8.39
CA LYS A 29 -4.51 0.40 -9.20
C LYS A 29 -3.22 0.66 -9.94
N ALA A 30 -2.25 -0.22 -9.77
CA ALA A 30 -0.91 -0.04 -10.30
C ALA A 30 -0.59 -1.00 -11.47
N GLY A 31 -1.58 -1.76 -11.95
CA GLY A 31 -1.42 -2.65 -13.09
C GLY A 31 -1.68 -4.10 -12.74
N THR A 32 -0.99 -4.99 -13.42
CA THR A 32 -1.15 -6.43 -13.24
C THR A 32 0.22 -7.08 -13.20
N LEU A 33 0.43 -7.95 -12.21
CA LEU A 33 1.65 -8.76 -12.13
C LEU A 33 1.40 -10.06 -12.89
N PRO A 34 2.13 -10.31 -14.00
CA PRO A 34 1.90 -11.51 -14.81
C PRO A 34 2.03 -12.79 -14.01
N GLY A 35 1.05 -13.67 -14.15
CA GLY A 35 1.01 -14.94 -13.42
C GLY A 35 0.45 -14.85 -12.01
N TYR A 36 0.12 -13.66 -11.53
CA TYR A 36 -0.39 -13.46 -10.15
C TYR A 36 -1.73 -12.75 -10.15
N GLY A 37 -1.78 -11.46 -10.40
CA GLY A 37 -3.03 -10.74 -10.39
C GLY A 37 -2.86 -9.23 -10.43
N GLU A 38 -3.94 -8.53 -10.14
CA GLU A 38 -3.91 -7.07 -10.09
C GLU A 38 -2.96 -6.58 -9.00
N VAL A 39 -2.35 -5.43 -9.23
CA VAL A 39 -1.50 -4.75 -8.27
C VAL A 39 -2.19 -3.49 -7.78
N VAL A 40 -2.20 -3.32 -6.47
CA VAL A 40 -2.76 -2.16 -5.79
C VAL A 40 -1.67 -1.50 -4.96
N SER A 41 -1.57 -0.18 -5.05
CA SER A 41 -0.68 0.62 -4.23
C SER A 41 -1.48 1.27 -3.10
N VAL A 42 -0.93 1.23 -1.89
CA VAL A 42 -1.48 1.93 -0.72
C VAL A 42 -0.36 2.82 -0.18
N ALA A 43 -0.63 4.11 -0.02
CA ALA A 43 0.42 5.04 0.33
C ALA A 43 -0.05 6.20 1.20
N HIS A 44 0.88 6.70 2.00
CA HIS A 44 0.86 8.06 2.51
C HIS A 44 1.89 8.87 1.71
N TYR A 45 1.51 10.06 1.32
CA TYR A 45 2.42 10.99 0.65
C TYR A 45 2.52 12.28 1.43
N SER A 46 3.69 12.89 1.44
CA SER A 46 3.90 14.22 1.97
C SER A 46 4.72 15.04 0.98
N LEU A 47 4.71 16.36 1.18
CA LEU A 47 5.49 17.27 0.34
C LEU A 47 6.75 17.69 1.06
N GLN A 48 7.88 17.65 0.36
CA GLN A 48 9.14 18.19 0.84
C GLN A 48 9.76 19.01 -0.27
N ASN A 49 9.88 20.31 -0.04
CA ASN A 49 10.42 21.25 -1.03
C ASN A 49 9.74 21.17 -2.38
N GLY A 50 8.42 20.94 -2.38
CA GLY A 50 7.63 20.79 -3.59
C GLY A 50 7.60 19.39 -4.19
N ASP A 51 8.41 18.46 -3.68
CA ASP A 51 8.46 17.09 -4.16
C ASP A 51 7.51 16.21 -3.37
N LEU A 52 6.81 15.33 -4.08
CA LEU A 52 5.92 14.35 -3.47
C LEU A 52 6.75 13.17 -2.98
N MET A 53 6.70 12.93 -1.68
CA MET A 53 7.49 11.89 -1.03
C MET A 53 6.59 10.76 -0.54
N ALA A 54 6.94 9.52 -0.87
CA ALA A 54 6.26 8.34 -0.33
C ALA A 54 6.68 8.13 1.14
N ASP A 55 5.70 7.89 2.03
CA ASP A 55 5.95 7.84 3.47
C ASP A 55 4.96 6.96 4.24
N PRO A 56 4.89 5.67 4.04
CA PRO A 56 5.44 4.85 2.97
C PRO A 56 4.45 4.61 1.83
N GLU A 57 4.91 3.92 0.82
CA GLU A 57 4.07 3.31 -0.21
C GLU A 57 4.33 1.81 -0.22
N MET A 58 3.26 1.01 -0.23
CA MET A 58 3.36 -0.42 -0.43
C MET A 58 2.52 -0.84 -1.62
N GLU A 59 3.03 -1.79 -2.39
CA GLU A 59 2.26 -2.42 -3.43
C GLU A 59 1.92 -3.85 -3.03
N PHE A 60 0.73 -4.28 -3.40
CA PHE A 60 0.22 -5.62 -3.13
C PHE A 60 -0.29 -6.23 -4.43
N THR A 61 -0.06 -7.53 -4.61
CA THR A 61 -0.77 -8.28 -5.66
C THR A 61 -1.94 -9.02 -5.02
N ILE A 62 -3.06 -9.08 -5.73
CA ILE A 62 -4.28 -9.72 -5.25
C ILE A 62 -4.40 -11.07 -5.94
N VAL A 63 -4.40 -12.14 -5.14
CA VAL A 63 -4.53 -13.51 -5.65
C VAL A 63 -5.62 -14.19 -4.86
N CYS A 64 -6.68 -14.61 -5.54
CA CYS A 64 -7.82 -15.30 -4.91
C CYS A 64 -8.41 -14.52 -3.72
N GLY A 65 -8.45 -13.20 -3.84
CA GLY A 65 -8.99 -12.34 -2.79
C GLY A 65 -8.01 -11.97 -1.67
N ASP A 66 -6.82 -12.56 -1.67
CA ASP A 66 -5.79 -12.27 -0.68
C ASP A 66 -4.77 -11.27 -1.21
N TYR A 67 -4.27 -10.43 -0.31
CA TYR A 67 -3.32 -9.38 -0.64
C TYR A 67 -1.92 -9.80 -0.20
N TYR A 68 -0.99 -9.86 -1.14
CA TYR A 68 0.41 -10.22 -0.88
C TYR A 68 1.30 -9.02 -1.16
N PRO A 69 2.09 -8.55 -0.19
CA PRO A 69 2.98 -7.41 -0.42
C PRO A 69 4.08 -7.78 -1.41
N ILE A 70 4.35 -6.87 -2.33
CA ILE A 70 5.38 -7.05 -3.35
C ILE A 70 6.44 -5.97 -3.34
N SER A 71 6.17 -4.82 -2.71
CA SER A 71 7.15 -3.74 -2.62
C SER A 71 6.89 -2.85 -1.40
N PHE A 72 7.94 -2.16 -1.00
CA PHE A 72 7.89 -1.14 0.06
C PHE A 72 8.81 -0.01 -0.33
N ARG A 73 8.30 1.21 -0.24
CA ARG A 73 9.08 2.41 -0.55
C ARG A 73 8.88 3.45 0.54
N ASN A 74 9.99 4.01 1.02
CA ASN A 74 9.96 5.16 1.92
C ASN A 74 11.06 6.13 1.49
N ASP A 75 10.67 7.27 0.95
CA ASP A 75 11.61 8.23 0.37
C ASP A 75 12.45 8.94 1.43
N TYR A 76 11.92 9.10 2.65
CA TYR A 76 12.68 9.72 3.75
C TYR A 76 13.79 8.82 4.27
N LEU A 77 13.60 7.49 4.16
CA LEU A 77 14.60 6.52 4.56
C LEU A 77 15.51 6.09 3.41
N GLY A 78 15.21 6.54 2.19
CA GLY A 78 15.91 6.08 1.00
C GLY A 78 15.72 4.61 0.75
N ARG A 79 14.58 4.04 1.17
CA ARG A 79 14.32 2.61 1.10
C ARG A 79 13.37 2.28 -0.03
N ASN A 80 13.73 1.27 -0.81
CA ASN A 80 12.95 0.82 -1.94
C ASN A 80 13.19 -0.68 -2.13
N ASP A 81 12.30 -1.49 -1.55
CA ASP A 81 12.42 -2.93 -1.51
C ASP A 81 11.43 -3.61 -2.45
N TYR A 82 11.90 -4.67 -3.12
CA TYR A 82 11.06 -5.48 -3.99
C TYR A 82 11.17 -6.95 -3.58
N VAL A 83 10.00 -7.60 -3.46
CA VAL A 83 9.92 -9.01 -3.12
C VAL A 83 10.35 -9.88 -4.30
N PHE A 84 10.00 -9.48 -5.52
CA PHE A 84 10.37 -10.21 -6.74
C PHE A 84 11.66 -9.64 -7.30
N GLY A 85 12.64 -10.52 -7.49
CA GLY A 85 13.93 -10.18 -8.06
C GLY A 85 14.35 -11.20 -9.12
N GLU A 86 15.58 -11.05 -9.62
CA GLU A 86 16.12 -11.95 -10.63
C GLU A 86 16.19 -13.41 -10.14
N ASP A 87 16.42 -13.58 -8.84
CA ASP A 87 16.54 -14.91 -8.23
C ASP A 87 15.20 -15.47 -7.72
N GLY A 88 14.09 -14.83 -8.10
CA GLY A 88 12.76 -15.26 -7.71
C GLY A 88 12.19 -14.45 -6.55
N ILE A 89 11.46 -15.10 -5.66
CA ILE A 89 10.74 -14.44 -4.57
C ILE A 89 11.61 -14.41 -3.32
N ASN A 90 11.77 -13.22 -2.73
CA ASN A 90 12.40 -13.08 -1.43
C ASN A 90 11.38 -13.31 -0.33
N LEU A 91 11.27 -14.54 0.14
CA LEU A 91 10.27 -14.95 1.11
C LEU A 91 10.48 -14.29 2.49
N ALA A 92 11.72 -14.08 2.90
CA ALA A 92 12.01 -13.41 4.17
C ALA A 92 11.54 -11.95 4.14
N LEU A 93 11.82 -11.24 3.05
CA LEU A 93 11.33 -9.88 2.88
C LEU A 93 9.81 -9.83 2.82
N GLN A 94 9.18 -10.76 2.10
CA GLN A 94 7.72 -10.82 2.02
C GLN A 94 7.09 -11.04 3.39
N ALA A 95 7.67 -11.90 4.22
CA ALA A 95 7.19 -12.12 5.58
C ALA A 95 7.31 -10.85 6.43
N ASP A 96 8.42 -10.14 6.34
CA ASP A 96 8.63 -8.88 7.06
C ASP A 96 7.64 -7.82 6.60
N LEU A 97 7.42 -7.68 5.31
CA LEU A 97 6.47 -6.71 4.76
C LEU A 97 5.03 -7.07 5.13
N THR A 98 4.70 -8.36 5.20
CA THR A 98 3.38 -8.81 5.62
C THR A 98 3.10 -8.41 7.08
N ALA A 99 4.07 -8.61 7.96
CA ALA A 99 3.94 -8.21 9.36
C ALA A 99 3.76 -6.68 9.48
N PHE A 100 4.57 -5.93 8.74
CA PHE A 100 4.43 -4.47 8.72
C PHE A 100 3.07 -4.06 8.18
N ALA A 101 2.63 -4.64 7.07
CA ALA A 101 1.37 -4.28 6.42
C ALA A 101 0.17 -4.53 7.35
N ASN A 102 0.16 -5.65 8.07
CA ASN A 102 -0.90 -5.94 9.03
C ASN A 102 -0.99 -4.88 10.12
N GLN A 103 0.14 -4.46 10.65
CA GLN A 103 0.17 -3.41 11.67
C GLN A 103 -0.24 -2.06 11.07
N TRP A 104 0.29 -1.73 9.92
CA TRP A 104 0.02 -0.46 9.25
C TRP A 104 -1.46 -0.32 8.88
N MET A 105 -2.08 -1.39 8.36
CA MET A 105 -3.50 -1.36 8.00
C MET A 105 -4.38 -1.15 9.23
N GLN A 106 -4.02 -1.74 10.37
CA GLN A 106 -4.73 -1.49 11.62
C GLN A 106 -4.61 -0.03 12.05
N ASN A 107 -3.41 0.53 11.93
CA ASN A 107 -3.17 1.94 12.26
C ASN A 107 -3.98 2.87 11.36
N ILE A 108 -4.00 2.60 10.05
CA ILE A 108 -4.79 3.38 9.11
C ILE A 108 -6.27 3.33 9.46
N ALA A 109 -6.78 2.13 9.79
CA ALA A 109 -8.19 1.98 10.14
C ALA A 109 -8.57 2.81 11.36
N ILE A 110 -7.70 2.82 12.37
CA ILE A 110 -7.92 3.62 13.59
C ILE A 110 -7.83 5.10 13.26
N GLN A 111 -6.79 5.52 12.55
CA GLN A 111 -6.55 6.92 12.23
C GLN A 111 -7.65 7.52 11.36
N GLN A 112 -8.15 6.76 10.41
CA GLN A 112 -9.14 7.22 9.43
C GLN A 112 -10.56 6.79 9.78
N ASN A 113 -10.77 6.18 10.93
CA ASN A 113 -12.10 5.74 11.37
C ASN A 113 -12.76 4.76 10.39
N ILE A 114 -11.96 3.81 9.89
CA ILE A 114 -12.42 2.79 8.96
C ILE A 114 -12.73 1.51 9.73
N GLN A 115 -13.87 0.89 9.40
CA GLN A 115 -14.24 -0.38 10.02
C GLN A 115 -13.66 -1.53 9.22
N LYS A 116 -13.16 -2.51 9.95
CA LYS A 116 -12.68 -3.77 9.35
C LYS A 116 -13.87 -4.63 8.96
N ILE A 117 -13.78 -5.21 7.78
CA ILE A 117 -14.77 -6.15 7.27
C ILE A 117 -14.32 -7.58 7.55
#